data_38f345fced540f8e27629b3d07cc6019
#
_entry.id   38f345fced540f8e27629b3d07cc6019
#
_cell.length_a   1.000
_cell.length_b   1.000
_cell.length_c   1.000
_cell.angle_alpha   90.00
_cell.angle_beta   90.00
_cell.angle_gamma   90.00
#
_symmetry.space_group_name_H-M   'P 1'
#
loop_
_entity.id
_entity.type
_entity.pdbx_description
1 polymer ?
#
loop_
_entity_poly.entity_id
_entity_poly.type
_entity_poly.pdbx_seq_one_letter_code
_entity_poly.pdbx_strand_id
1 'polypeptide(L)'
;MIKIFYAGQPGQGFGWGVANHYLRTEIARLTPLVDIPEKADVVVMPLANHDLDPATRERARINLAITFFESQLGERARENAHRYNAVFAGSSWCVARLAERDIHNTSPLIQGVDRRVFKWALPRPRDGHFRIFSGGKFEWRKGHDLVIAAFRRLIETHPTAHLVCAWHNPWPGLFATMANSPHIDTAANGGTQEQFFANLLLINGIPLHRFTILPQLTHGQLAAEMSATDCGLFPNRCEGGTNLVAMEYASIGRPIVANVLTGHADIRDAITHKIFATKDSMGWAVQTIEEIHAKLVTAASVEPTPILTAPVWEWSTAARKIVETAQAIDLQTWRWHNL
;
A
#
# COMPACT_ATOMS: atom_id res chain seq x y z
N MET A 1 8.37 -2.31 32.54
CA MET A 1 7.90 -2.64 31.16
C MET A 1 6.76 -1.69 30.87
N ILE A 2 6.83 -0.90 29.80
CA ILE A 2 5.78 0.06 29.42
C ILE A 2 4.50 -0.66 28.98
N LYS A 3 3.34 -0.08 29.32
CA LYS A 3 2.03 -0.57 28.88
C LYS A 3 1.53 0.29 27.72
N ILE A 4 1.07 -0.33 26.63
CA ILE A 4 0.63 0.38 25.43
C ILE A 4 -0.89 0.22 25.24
N PHE A 5 -1.60 1.33 25.01
CA PHE A 5 -2.91 1.33 24.40
C PHE A 5 -2.77 1.62 22.89
N TYR A 6 -3.29 0.72 22.07
CA TYR A 6 -3.27 0.86 20.60
C TYR A 6 -4.68 1.23 20.12
N ALA A 7 -4.88 2.46 19.68
CA ALA A 7 -6.20 3.00 19.33
C ALA A 7 -6.74 2.54 17.96
N GLY A 8 -5.92 1.85 17.15
CA GLY A 8 -6.31 1.41 15.82
C GLY A 8 -7.26 0.22 15.84
N GLN A 9 -8.32 0.29 15.03
CA GLN A 9 -9.27 -0.80 14.87
C GLN A 9 -8.76 -1.80 13.83
N PRO A 10 -8.71 -3.10 14.15
CA PRO A 10 -8.33 -4.13 13.20
C PRO A 10 -9.43 -4.35 12.15
N GLY A 11 -9.04 -4.78 10.95
CA GLY A 11 -9.96 -5.12 9.85
C GLY A 11 -9.21 -5.82 8.72
N GLN A 12 -9.93 -6.51 7.84
CA GLN A 12 -9.31 -7.25 6.72
C GLN A 12 -9.63 -6.65 5.34
N GLY A 13 -10.64 -5.80 5.24
CA GLY A 13 -11.13 -5.28 3.96
C GLY A 13 -10.40 -4.04 3.42
N PHE A 14 -9.42 -3.48 4.14
CA PHE A 14 -8.72 -2.27 3.76
C PHE A 14 -7.36 -2.16 4.46
N GLY A 15 -6.39 -1.49 3.81
CA GLY A 15 -4.99 -1.46 4.24
C GLY A 15 -4.75 -0.99 5.68
N TRP A 16 -5.50 0.02 6.17
CA TRP A 16 -5.42 0.46 7.57
C TRP A 16 -5.83 -0.62 8.56
N GLY A 17 -6.93 -1.35 8.28
CA GLY A 17 -7.39 -2.42 9.14
C GLY A 17 -6.40 -3.58 9.20
N VAL A 18 -5.79 -3.93 8.06
CA VAL A 18 -4.72 -4.94 7.96
C VAL A 18 -3.51 -4.50 8.77
N ALA A 19 -3.03 -3.27 8.59
CA ALA A 19 -1.90 -2.73 9.34
C ALA A 19 -2.16 -2.72 10.85
N ASN A 20 -3.34 -2.27 11.28
CA ASN A 20 -3.73 -2.25 12.69
C ASN A 20 -3.78 -3.65 13.31
N HIS A 21 -4.28 -4.64 12.55
CA HIS A 21 -4.32 -6.02 13.01
C HIS A 21 -2.92 -6.57 13.29
N TYR A 22 -2.01 -6.45 12.33
CA TYR A 22 -0.65 -6.99 12.48
C TYR A 22 0.19 -6.20 13.48
N LEU A 23 0.14 -4.87 13.46
CA LEU A 23 0.88 -4.04 14.43
C LEU A 23 0.42 -4.33 15.86
N ARG A 24 -0.90 -4.38 16.12
CA ARG A 24 -1.43 -4.75 17.44
C ARG A 24 -0.94 -6.13 17.88
N THR A 25 -0.98 -7.11 16.99
CA THR A 25 -0.53 -8.47 17.27
C THR A 25 0.96 -8.54 17.60
N GLU A 26 1.80 -7.87 16.83
CA GLU A 26 3.26 -7.90 17.06
C GLU A 26 3.68 -7.04 18.25
N ILE A 27 3.01 -5.90 18.52
CA ILE A 27 3.26 -5.12 19.74
C ILE A 27 2.92 -5.94 20.98
N ALA A 28 1.81 -6.70 20.96
CA ALA A 28 1.41 -7.55 22.09
C ALA A 28 2.44 -8.65 22.45
N ARG A 29 3.29 -9.03 21.50
CA ARG A 29 4.40 -9.98 21.74
C ARG A 29 5.60 -9.33 22.42
N LEU A 30 5.72 -8.02 22.31
CA LEU A 30 6.89 -7.25 22.79
C LEU A 30 6.63 -6.60 24.16
N THR A 31 5.37 -6.20 24.41
CA THR A 31 4.99 -5.45 25.62
C THR A 31 3.51 -5.62 25.93
N PRO A 32 3.06 -5.46 27.20
CA PRO A 32 1.67 -5.57 27.54
C PRO A 32 0.80 -4.53 26.82
N LEU A 33 -0.27 -4.98 26.15
CA LEU A 33 -1.35 -4.14 25.68
C LEU A 33 -2.43 -4.00 26.76
N VAL A 34 -2.99 -2.80 26.87
CA VAL A 34 -4.13 -2.50 27.72
C VAL A 34 -5.33 -2.09 26.88
N ASP A 35 -6.54 -2.38 27.38
CA ASP A 35 -7.78 -2.16 26.66
C ASP A 35 -8.36 -0.74 26.83
N ILE A 36 -7.85 0.01 27.82
CA ILE A 36 -8.28 1.38 28.12
C ILE A 36 -7.06 2.30 28.22
N PRO A 37 -7.14 3.50 27.62
CA PRO A 37 -6.01 4.43 27.54
C PRO A 37 -5.51 4.93 28.90
N GLU A 38 -6.38 5.03 29.92
CA GLU A 38 -6.04 5.52 31.27
C GLU A 38 -5.05 4.60 32.01
N LYS A 39 -4.96 3.35 31.60
CA LYS A 39 -4.00 2.36 32.17
C LYS A 39 -2.70 2.31 31.40
N ALA A 40 -2.57 3.07 30.32
CA ALA A 40 -1.41 3.04 29.44
C ALA A 40 -0.33 4.05 29.85
N ASP A 41 0.93 3.65 29.71
CA ASP A 41 2.07 4.56 29.71
C ASP A 41 2.23 5.26 28.34
N VAL A 42 1.80 4.57 27.29
CA VAL A 42 1.91 4.98 25.90
C VAL A 42 0.59 4.79 25.16
N VAL A 43 0.15 5.81 24.44
CA VAL A 43 -0.96 5.70 23.48
C VAL A 43 -0.40 5.75 22.05
N VAL A 44 -0.72 4.74 21.24
CA VAL A 44 -0.39 4.68 19.81
C VAL A 44 -1.67 4.94 19.01
N MET A 45 -1.67 5.99 18.20
CA MET A 45 -2.84 6.50 17.45
C MET A 45 -2.62 6.42 15.95
N PRO A 46 -3.22 5.46 15.23
CA PRO A 46 -3.36 5.52 13.78
C PRO A 46 -4.28 6.69 13.38
N LEU A 47 -3.79 7.56 12.50
CA LEU A 47 -4.45 8.79 12.06
C LEU A 47 -4.77 8.70 10.57
N ALA A 48 -6.06 8.64 10.24
CA ALA A 48 -6.54 8.60 8.86
C ALA A 48 -7.04 9.96 8.35
N ASN A 49 -6.63 11.06 9.00
CA ASN A 49 -7.04 12.42 8.65
C ASN A 49 -5.83 13.30 8.33
N HIS A 50 -6.06 14.33 7.50
CA HIS A 50 -4.99 15.20 6.99
C HIS A 50 -4.55 16.29 8.00
N ASP A 51 -5.35 16.55 9.02
CA ASP A 51 -5.02 17.48 10.09
C ASP A 51 -4.23 16.84 11.23
N LEU A 52 -3.96 15.53 11.17
CA LEU A 52 -3.34 14.76 12.24
C LEU A 52 -4.10 14.88 13.57
N ASP A 53 -5.43 15.05 13.49
CA ASP A 53 -6.27 15.09 14.68
C ASP A 53 -6.18 13.77 15.46
N PRO A 54 -6.11 13.82 16.77
CA PRO A 54 -6.04 12.62 17.60
C PRO A 54 -7.26 11.72 17.44
N ALA A 55 -7.03 10.42 17.33
CA ALA A 55 -8.08 9.41 17.25
C ALA A 55 -8.84 9.22 18.57
N THR A 56 -8.27 9.67 19.68
CA THR A 56 -8.88 9.68 21.01
C THR A 56 -8.51 10.96 21.75
N ARG A 57 -9.35 11.39 22.70
CA ARG A 57 -9.08 12.53 23.58
C ARG A 57 -8.14 12.15 24.74
N GLU A 58 -8.14 10.88 25.12
CA GLU A 58 -7.28 10.37 26.19
C GLU A 58 -5.81 10.45 25.76
N ARG A 59 -4.99 10.83 26.72
CA ARG A 59 -3.56 11.00 26.59
C ARG A 59 -2.85 10.17 27.64
N ALA A 60 -1.74 9.60 27.24
CA ALA A 60 -0.79 9.05 28.18
C ALA A 60 0.43 9.97 28.30
N ARG A 61 1.39 9.57 29.12
CA ARG A 61 2.66 10.29 29.24
C ARG A 61 3.42 10.32 27.91
N ILE A 62 3.29 9.27 27.10
CA ILE A 62 3.87 9.18 25.75
C ILE A 62 2.74 8.98 24.74
N ASN A 63 2.71 9.82 23.72
CA ASN A 63 1.73 9.76 22.65
C ASN A 63 2.45 9.61 21.31
N LEU A 64 2.16 8.54 20.58
CA LEU A 64 2.73 8.21 19.29
C LEU A 64 1.64 8.22 18.23
N ALA A 65 1.92 8.77 17.06
CA ALA A 65 1.02 8.75 15.92
C ALA A 65 1.55 7.85 14.81
N ILE A 66 0.64 7.24 14.04
CA ILE A 66 0.95 6.57 12.76
C ILE A 66 0.07 7.21 11.71
N THR A 67 0.64 7.66 10.59
CA THR A 67 -0.12 8.28 9.50
C THR A 67 0.32 7.82 8.12
N PHE A 68 -0.65 7.74 7.20
CA PHE A 68 -0.45 7.57 5.76
C PHE A 68 -1.37 8.58 5.08
N PHE A 69 -0.84 9.34 4.13
CA PHE A 69 -1.62 10.30 3.37
C PHE A 69 -1.05 10.43 1.95
N GLU A 70 -1.88 10.80 1.01
CA GLU A 70 -1.52 10.94 -0.38
C GLU A 70 -1.77 12.35 -0.93
N SER A 71 -2.60 13.13 -0.25
CA SER A 71 -2.92 14.52 -0.59
C SER A 71 -2.20 15.50 0.35
N GLN A 72 -2.50 16.76 0.22
CA GLN A 72 -1.95 17.81 1.08
C GLN A 72 -2.43 17.64 2.53
N LEU A 73 -1.53 17.93 3.46
CA LEU A 73 -1.88 18.01 4.87
C LEU A 73 -2.80 19.21 5.13
N GLY A 74 -3.68 19.06 6.09
CA GLY A 74 -4.57 20.11 6.54
C GLY A 74 -3.83 21.26 7.24
N GLU A 75 -4.53 22.37 7.44
CA GLU A 75 -3.93 23.56 8.05
C GLU A 75 -3.49 23.35 9.51
N ARG A 76 -4.23 22.50 10.25
CA ARG A 76 -3.95 22.19 11.65
C ARG A 76 -2.92 21.08 11.87
N ALA A 77 -2.42 20.45 10.80
CA ALA A 77 -1.52 19.31 10.93
C ALA A 77 -0.27 19.62 11.75
N ARG A 78 0.34 20.82 11.53
CA ARG A 78 1.52 21.25 12.27
C ARG A 78 1.23 21.41 13.76
N GLU A 79 0.14 22.10 14.13
CA GLU A 79 -0.28 22.27 15.51
C GLU A 79 -0.57 20.92 16.20
N ASN A 80 -1.31 20.05 15.51
CA ASN A 80 -1.68 18.75 16.07
C ASN A 80 -0.46 17.82 16.19
N ALA A 81 0.53 17.91 15.30
CA ALA A 81 1.75 17.12 15.37
C ALA A 81 2.55 17.34 16.66
N HIS A 82 2.49 18.55 17.25
CA HIS A 82 3.11 18.84 18.55
C HIS A 82 2.48 18.10 19.73
N ARG A 83 1.33 17.50 19.53
CA ARG A 83 0.66 16.68 20.56
C ARG A 83 1.25 15.27 20.66
N TYR A 84 2.14 14.89 19.72
CA TYR A 84 2.76 13.58 19.68
C TYR A 84 4.26 13.68 19.97
N ASN A 85 4.77 12.75 20.76
CA ASN A 85 6.21 12.63 21.01
C ASN A 85 6.94 12.15 19.75
N ALA A 86 6.29 11.32 18.92
CA ALA A 86 6.77 10.92 17.61
C ALA A 86 5.60 10.62 16.66
N VAL A 87 5.81 10.89 15.37
CA VAL A 87 4.87 10.60 14.28
C VAL A 87 5.55 9.63 13.31
N PHE A 88 5.02 8.43 13.22
CA PHE A 88 5.44 7.44 12.24
C PHE A 88 4.66 7.65 10.94
N ALA A 89 5.37 7.85 9.85
CA ALA A 89 4.78 8.02 8.53
C ALA A 89 4.97 6.76 7.68
N GLY A 90 4.00 6.39 6.85
CA GLY A 90 3.98 5.13 6.12
C GLY A 90 5.06 4.96 5.06
N SER A 91 5.78 6.04 4.73
CA SER A 91 6.88 6.03 3.77
C SER A 91 7.82 7.21 4.00
N SER A 92 9.01 7.15 3.40
CA SER A 92 9.95 8.28 3.36
C SER A 92 9.36 9.47 2.59
N TRP A 93 8.49 9.25 1.62
CA TRP A 93 7.76 10.31 0.93
C TRP A 93 6.83 11.08 1.88
N CYS A 94 6.06 10.39 2.72
CA CYS A 94 5.23 11.04 3.76
C CYS A 94 6.09 11.81 4.76
N VAL A 95 7.26 11.27 5.18
CA VAL A 95 8.19 11.99 6.06
C VAL A 95 8.65 13.30 5.42
N ALA A 96 9.02 13.28 4.13
CA ALA A 96 9.41 14.48 3.41
C ALA A 96 8.27 15.52 3.33
N ARG A 97 7.03 15.08 3.08
CA ARG A 97 5.84 15.96 3.08
C ARG A 97 5.54 16.57 4.44
N LEU A 98 5.77 15.82 5.54
CA LEU A 98 5.65 16.34 6.90
C LEU A 98 6.72 17.41 7.19
N ALA A 99 7.96 17.15 6.77
CA ALA A 99 9.06 18.10 6.95
C ALA A 99 8.83 19.44 6.20
N GLU A 100 8.19 19.41 5.01
CA GLU A 100 7.79 20.63 4.28
C GLU A 100 6.74 21.47 5.02
N ARG A 101 6.09 20.91 6.04
CA ARG A 101 5.14 21.60 6.94
C ARG A 101 5.75 21.85 8.33
N ASP A 102 7.07 21.85 8.45
CA ASP A 102 7.83 22.01 9.71
C ASP A 102 7.48 20.96 10.78
N ILE A 103 7.13 19.74 10.38
CA ILE A 103 6.87 18.63 11.30
C ILE A 103 8.06 17.68 11.23
N HIS A 104 8.94 17.71 12.24
CA HIS A 104 10.24 17.04 12.22
C HIS A 104 10.38 15.88 13.20
N ASN A 105 9.44 15.70 14.15
CA ASN A 105 9.40 14.54 15.06
C ASN A 105 8.89 13.27 14.35
N THR A 106 9.38 13.02 13.14
CA THR A 106 8.86 12.02 12.20
C THR A 106 9.89 10.96 11.84
N SER A 107 9.42 9.76 11.54
CA SER A 107 10.26 8.70 10.95
C SER A 107 9.41 7.75 10.10
N PRO A 108 9.99 7.10 9.06
CA PRO A 108 9.22 6.15 8.25
C PRO A 108 8.90 4.88 9.05
N LEU A 109 7.69 4.36 8.87
CA LEU A 109 7.26 3.06 9.39
C LEU A 109 6.85 2.17 8.22
N ILE A 110 7.79 1.41 7.71
CA ILE A 110 7.54 0.51 6.59
C ILE A 110 6.68 -0.66 7.08
N GLN A 111 5.59 -0.90 6.36
CA GLN A 111 4.67 -2.00 6.63
C GLN A 111 5.34 -3.36 6.46
N GLY A 112 4.77 -4.40 7.07
CA GLY A 112 5.23 -5.77 6.92
C GLY A 112 4.37 -6.58 5.95
N VAL A 113 4.79 -7.81 5.69
CA VAL A 113 4.01 -8.83 4.97
C VAL A 113 3.96 -10.09 5.83
N ASP A 114 2.79 -10.74 5.90
CA ASP A 114 2.69 -12.06 6.53
C ASP A 114 3.20 -13.14 5.56
N ARG A 115 4.46 -13.50 5.70
CA ARG A 115 5.12 -14.52 4.86
C ARG A 115 4.63 -15.94 5.12
N ARG A 116 3.81 -16.19 6.12
CA ARG A 116 3.12 -17.47 6.31
C ARG A 116 1.97 -17.60 5.33
N VAL A 117 1.41 -16.48 4.88
CA VAL A 117 0.34 -16.37 3.87
C VAL A 117 0.94 -16.15 2.49
N PHE A 118 1.70 -15.06 2.31
CA PHE A 118 2.35 -14.71 1.05
C PHE A 118 3.73 -15.36 0.97
N LYS A 119 3.73 -16.69 0.80
CA LYS A 119 4.95 -17.52 0.79
C LYS A 119 5.65 -17.39 -0.56
N TRP A 120 6.96 -17.25 -0.49
CA TRP A 120 7.79 -17.41 -1.69
C TRP A 120 7.54 -18.77 -2.35
N ALA A 121 7.38 -18.78 -3.66
CA ALA A 121 7.15 -19.98 -4.46
C ALA A 121 7.87 -19.89 -5.79
N LEU A 122 8.32 -21.02 -6.30
CA LEU A 122 8.84 -21.08 -7.66
C LEU A 122 7.80 -20.58 -8.67
N PRO A 123 8.19 -19.78 -9.67
CA PRO A 123 7.30 -19.48 -10.77
C PRO A 123 6.92 -20.77 -11.48
N ARG A 124 5.67 -20.85 -11.90
CA ARG A 124 5.24 -21.95 -12.76
C ARG A 124 5.78 -21.74 -14.18
N PRO A 125 6.06 -22.80 -14.94
CA PRO A 125 6.31 -22.70 -16.36
C PRO A 125 5.09 -22.04 -17.05
N ARG A 126 5.33 -21.18 -18.03
CA ARG A 126 4.26 -20.61 -18.84
C ARG A 126 3.59 -21.71 -19.69
N ASP A 127 2.28 -21.66 -19.71
CA ASP A 127 1.42 -22.53 -20.53
C ASP A 127 1.00 -21.84 -21.85
N GLY A 128 1.85 -20.95 -22.37
CA GLY A 128 1.56 -20.09 -23.52
C GLY A 128 0.79 -18.81 -23.17
N HIS A 129 0.37 -18.63 -21.93
CA HIS A 129 -0.30 -17.41 -21.44
C HIS A 129 0.67 -16.54 -20.65
N PHE A 130 0.49 -15.22 -20.74
CA PHE A 130 1.13 -14.24 -19.89
C PHE A 130 0.08 -13.57 -18.99
N ARG A 131 0.06 -13.95 -17.70
CA ARG A 131 -0.94 -13.48 -16.74
C ARG A 131 -0.39 -12.33 -15.91
N ILE A 132 -1.09 -11.20 -15.95
CA ILE A 132 -0.74 -9.98 -15.24
C ILE A 132 -1.71 -9.81 -14.07
N PHE A 133 -1.17 -9.70 -12.87
CA PHE A 133 -1.96 -9.35 -11.68
C PHE A 133 -2.01 -7.84 -11.51
N SER A 134 -3.19 -7.30 -11.22
CA SER A 134 -3.39 -5.93 -10.76
C SER A 134 -4.33 -5.93 -9.56
N GLY A 135 -3.92 -5.31 -8.47
CA GLY A 135 -4.69 -5.32 -7.23
C GLY A 135 -4.65 -4.01 -6.47
N GLY A 136 -5.60 -3.88 -5.56
CA GLY A 136 -5.72 -2.74 -4.66
C GLY A 136 -7.05 -2.01 -4.75
N LYS A 137 -7.19 -0.98 -3.93
CA LYS A 137 -8.40 -0.16 -3.86
C LYS A 137 -8.64 0.56 -5.19
N PHE A 138 -9.81 0.35 -5.81
CA PHE A 138 -10.12 0.95 -7.11
C PHE A 138 -10.34 2.46 -6.98
N GLU A 139 -9.37 3.22 -7.42
CA GLU A 139 -9.36 4.69 -7.45
C GLU A 139 -8.28 5.21 -8.41
N TRP A 140 -8.44 6.43 -8.94
CA TRP A 140 -7.55 7.04 -9.93
C TRP A 140 -6.08 7.11 -9.47
N ARG A 141 -5.85 7.40 -8.20
CA ARG A 141 -4.52 7.43 -7.58
C ARG A 141 -3.75 6.12 -7.73
N LYS A 142 -4.45 4.99 -7.73
CA LYS A 142 -3.86 3.66 -7.89
C LYS A 142 -3.51 3.31 -9.34
N GLY A 143 -3.89 4.15 -10.32
CA GLY A 143 -3.51 3.97 -11.72
C GLY A 143 -4.24 2.84 -12.44
N HIS A 144 -5.45 2.45 -12.02
CA HIS A 144 -6.20 1.39 -12.70
C HIS A 144 -6.57 1.75 -14.14
N ASP A 145 -6.75 3.02 -14.45
CA ASP A 145 -6.91 3.53 -15.81
C ASP A 145 -5.65 3.29 -16.66
N LEU A 146 -4.46 3.47 -16.08
CA LEU A 146 -3.19 3.18 -16.73
C LEU A 146 -3.03 1.66 -16.96
N VAL A 147 -3.49 0.82 -16.02
CA VAL A 147 -3.53 -0.64 -16.19
C VAL A 147 -4.39 -1.00 -17.40
N ILE A 148 -5.63 -0.47 -17.45
CA ILE A 148 -6.59 -0.74 -18.54
C ILE A 148 -6.01 -0.32 -19.89
N ALA A 149 -5.51 0.91 -20.00
CA ALA A 149 -4.99 1.45 -21.25
C ALA A 149 -3.72 0.72 -21.72
N ALA A 150 -2.78 0.41 -20.82
CA ALA A 150 -1.57 -0.33 -21.16
C ALA A 150 -1.85 -1.80 -21.53
N PHE A 151 -2.79 -2.44 -20.82
CA PHE A 151 -3.19 -3.82 -21.13
C PHE A 151 -3.95 -3.91 -22.47
N ARG A 152 -4.86 -2.97 -22.75
CA ARG A 152 -5.51 -2.89 -24.08
C ARG A 152 -4.48 -2.87 -25.21
N ARG A 153 -3.43 -2.08 -25.07
CA ARG A 153 -2.36 -2.01 -26.07
C ARG A 153 -1.53 -3.31 -26.14
N LEU A 154 -1.33 -3.96 -24.98
CA LEU A 154 -0.56 -5.21 -24.93
C LEU A 154 -1.23 -6.35 -25.69
N ILE A 155 -2.55 -6.52 -25.59
CA ILE A 155 -3.27 -7.61 -26.24
C ILE A 155 -3.25 -7.54 -27.77
N GLU A 156 -2.92 -6.38 -28.36
CA GLU A 156 -2.74 -6.22 -29.82
C GLU A 156 -1.55 -7.02 -30.33
N THR A 157 -0.48 -7.12 -29.53
CA THR A 157 0.77 -7.83 -29.90
C THR A 157 0.99 -9.12 -29.12
N HIS A 158 0.33 -9.27 -27.98
CA HIS A 158 0.41 -10.45 -27.10
C HIS A 158 -0.97 -11.08 -26.92
N PRO A 159 -1.47 -11.81 -27.94
CA PRO A 159 -2.84 -12.30 -27.96
C PRO A 159 -3.14 -13.39 -26.91
N THR A 160 -2.16 -13.83 -26.14
CA THR A 160 -2.35 -14.76 -25.00
C THR A 160 -2.21 -14.06 -23.64
N ALA A 161 -2.04 -12.73 -23.61
CA ALA A 161 -2.03 -11.98 -22.36
C ALA A 161 -3.40 -12.01 -21.68
N HIS A 162 -3.39 -12.13 -20.34
CA HIS A 162 -4.58 -12.19 -19.51
C HIS A 162 -4.42 -11.33 -18.26
N LEU A 163 -5.41 -10.49 -17.94
CA LEU A 163 -5.40 -9.59 -16.80
C LEU A 163 -6.22 -10.19 -15.64
N VAL A 164 -5.59 -10.33 -14.48
CA VAL A 164 -6.24 -10.79 -13.23
C VAL A 164 -6.41 -9.58 -12.30
N CYS A 165 -7.64 -9.15 -12.10
CA CYS A 165 -8.00 -7.95 -11.36
C CYS A 165 -8.50 -8.31 -9.96
N ALA A 166 -7.72 -7.99 -8.94
CA ALA A 166 -8.13 -8.00 -7.53
C ALA A 166 -8.48 -6.58 -7.08
N TRP A 167 -9.44 -5.97 -7.79
CA TRP A 167 -9.89 -4.61 -7.54
C TRP A 167 -11.09 -4.63 -6.60
N HIS A 168 -11.03 -3.82 -5.58
CA HIS A 168 -12.11 -3.67 -4.62
C HIS A 168 -12.06 -2.28 -4.00
N ASN A 169 -13.21 -1.71 -3.66
CA ASN A 169 -13.25 -0.48 -2.89
C ASN A 169 -14.47 -0.45 -1.96
N PRO A 170 -14.26 -0.48 -0.63
CA PRO A 170 -15.36 -0.36 0.34
C PRO A 170 -16.05 1.00 0.32
N TRP A 171 -15.48 1.99 -0.40
CA TRP A 171 -16.04 3.34 -0.57
C TRP A 171 -16.37 3.59 -2.06
N PRO A 172 -17.56 3.18 -2.54
CA PRO A 172 -17.91 3.28 -3.98
C PRO A 172 -17.83 4.70 -4.55
N GLY A 173 -18.02 5.73 -3.73
CA GLY A 173 -17.87 7.13 -4.15
C GLY A 173 -16.49 7.48 -4.71
N LEU A 174 -15.44 6.71 -4.36
CA LEU A 174 -14.10 6.90 -4.91
C LEU A 174 -13.98 6.42 -6.37
N PHE A 175 -14.94 5.64 -6.90
CA PHE A 175 -14.97 5.29 -8.32
C PHE A 175 -15.07 6.51 -9.20
N ALA A 176 -15.79 7.55 -8.73
CA ALA A 176 -15.92 8.83 -9.45
C ALA A 176 -14.56 9.53 -9.70
N THR A 177 -13.52 9.21 -8.92
CA THR A 177 -12.17 9.75 -9.15
C THR A 177 -11.60 9.30 -10.51
N MET A 178 -12.11 8.20 -11.08
CA MET A 178 -11.70 7.72 -12.40
C MET A 178 -12.08 8.69 -13.53
N ALA A 179 -13.04 9.58 -13.33
CA ALA A 179 -13.38 10.65 -14.28
C ALA A 179 -12.19 11.60 -14.57
N ASN A 180 -11.16 11.61 -13.73
CA ASN A 180 -9.91 12.34 -13.97
C ASN A 180 -9.02 11.67 -15.04
N SER A 181 -9.36 10.46 -15.49
CA SER A 181 -8.53 9.75 -16.48
C SER A 181 -8.77 10.28 -17.89
N PRO A 182 -7.70 10.65 -18.63
CA PRO A 182 -7.81 10.93 -20.06
C PRO A 182 -7.63 9.66 -20.93
N HIS A 183 -7.43 8.48 -20.33
CA HIS A 183 -6.97 7.28 -21.03
C HIS A 183 -8.07 6.26 -21.30
N ILE A 184 -9.19 6.33 -20.58
CA ILE A 184 -10.27 5.35 -20.64
C ILE A 184 -11.64 6.00 -20.64
N ASP A 185 -12.62 5.30 -21.22
CA ASP A 185 -14.04 5.61 -21.01
C ASP A 185 -14.42 5.10 -19.61
N THR A 186 -15.08 5.96 -18.83
CA THR A 186 -15.49 5.67 -17.44
C THR A 186 -16.99 5.49 -17.28
N ALA A 187 -17.76 5.50 -18.39
CA ALA A 187 -19.22 5.39 -18.39
C ALA A 187 -19.73 3.96 -18.14
N ALA A 188 -18.99 3.16 -17.37
CA ALA A 188 -19.41 1.80 -17.02
C ALA A 188 -20.51 1.81 -15.96
N ASN A 189 -21.43 0.84 -16.06
CA ASN A 189 -22.48 0.56 -15.09
C ASN A 189 -22.42 -0.88 -14.61
N GLY A 190 -22.91 -1.17 -13.41
CA GLY A 190 -22.99 -2.52 -12.87
C GLY A 190 -23.78 -2.56 -11.55
N GLY A 191 -24.50 -3.65 -11.31
CA GLY A 191 -25.21 -3.88 -10.04
C GLY A 191 -24.29 -4.29 -8.89
N THR A 192 -23.15 -4.93 -9.22
CA THR A 192 -22.07 -5.26 -8.28
C THR A 192 -20.77 -4.60 -8.72
N GLN A 193 -19.76 -4.57 -7.83
CA GLN A 193 -18.42 -4.05 -8.18
C GLN A 193 -17.79 -4.89 -9.29
N GLU A 194 -17.94 -6.20 -9.25
CA GLU A 194 -17.39 -7.11 -10.25
C GLU A 194 -18.02 -6.86 -11.62
N GLN A 195 -19.33 -6.65 -11.69
CA GLN A 195 -20.02 -6.29 -12.92
C GLN A 195 -19.57 -4.94 -13.44
N PHE A 196 -19.42 -3.93 -12.58
CA PHE A 196 -18.91 -2.63 -12.94
C PHE A 196 -17.50 -2.74 -13.55
N PHE A 197 -16.58 -3.46 -12.91
CA PHE A 197 -15.20 -3.62 -13.42
C PHE A 197 -15.18 -4.41 -14.75
N ALA A 198 -15.99 -5.45 -14.88
CA ALA A 198 -16.09 -6.20 -16.13
C ALA A 198 -16.60 -5.29 -17.27
N ASN A 199 -17.66 -4.53 -17.05
CA ASN A 199 -18.20 -3.60 -18.02
C ASN A 199 -17.19 -2.48 -18.35
N LEU A 200 -16.46 -1.97 -17.36
CA LEU A 200 -15.41 -0.98 -17.57
C LEU A 200 -14.31 -1.51 -18.53
N LEU A 201 -13.88 -2.74 -18.36
CA LEU A 201 -12.91 -3.37 -19.26
C LEU A 201 -13.50 -3.58 -20.67
N LEU A 202 -14.75 -4.03 -20.77
CA LEU A 202 -15.42 -4.26 -22.05
C LEU A 202 -15.59 -2.97 -22.87
N ILE A 203 -16.08 -1.88 -22.27
CA ILE A 203 -16.25 -0.60 -22.98
C ILE A 203 -14.91 0.01 -23.41
N ASN A 204 -13.81 -0.38 -22.73
CA ASN A 204 -12.46 0.01 -23.11
C ASN A 204 -11.78 -0.96 -24.08
N GLY A 205 -12.54 -1.85 -24.72
CA GLY A 205 -12.05 -2.73 -25.78
C GLY A 205 -11.26 -3.95 -25.32
N ILE A 206 -11.38 -4.35 -24.05
CA ILE A 206 -10.75 -5.57 -23.54
C ILE A 206 -11.82 -6.69 -23.52
N PRO A 207 -11.69 -7.74 -24.38
CA PRO A 207 -12.67 -8.81 -24.46
C PRO A 207 -12.76 -9.66 -23.19
N LEU A 208 -13.95 -10.18 -22.91
CA LEU A 208 -14.25 -10.95 -21.68
C LEU A 208 -13.27 -12.11 -21.41
N HIS A 209 -12.80 -12.80 -22.46
CA HIS A 209 -11.87 -13.92 -22.32
C HIS A 209 -10.42 -13.49 -22.02
N ARG A 210 -10.14 -12.18 -21.90
CA ARG A 210 -8.81 -11.59 -21.63
C ARG A 210 -8.64 -11.13 -20.20
N PHE A 211 -9.65 -11.24 -19.37
CA PHE A 211 -9.53 -10.84 -17.97
C PHE A 211 -10.33 -11.72 -17.03
N THR A 212 -9.95 -11.67 -15.78
CA THR A 212 -10.68 -12.25 -14.64
C THR A 212 -10.87 -11.15 -13.59
N ILE A 213 -12.09 -10.90 -13.18
CA ILE A 213 -12.38 -10.07 -12.01
C ILE A 213 -12.53 -10.99 -10.80
N LEU A 214 -11.62 -10.85 -9.85
CA LEU A 214 -11.66 -11.62 -8.62
C LEU A 214 -12.68 -10.97 -7.66
N PRO A 215 -13.52 -11.77 -6.98
CA PRO A 215 -14.33 -11.27 -5.88
C PRO A 215 -13.44 -10.86 -4.71
N GLN A 216 -14.04 -10.33 -3.65
CA GLN A 216 -13.29 -10.11 -2.41
C GLN A 216 -12.84 -11.45 -1.83
N LEU A 217 -11.53 -11.63 -1.72
CA LEU A 217 -10.88 -12.86 -1.29
C LEU A 217 -10.29 -12.73 0.13
N THR A 218 -10.14 -13.83 0.82
CA THR A 218 -9.25 -13.92 1.98
C THR A 218 -7.80 -13.77 1.54
N HIS A 219 -6.91 -13.37 2.44
CA HIS A 219 -5.47 -13.23 2.12
C HIS A 219 -4.86 -14.53 1.57
N GLY A 220 -5.28 -15.71 2.08
CA GLY A 220 -4.79 -16.99 1.57
C GLY A 220 -5.24 -17.28 0.14
N GLN A 221 -6.48 -16.98 -0.19
CA GLN A 221 -7.00 -17.09 -1.56
C GLN A 221 -6.32 -16.09 -2.49
N LEU A 222 -6.14 -14.83 -2.04
CA LEU A 222 -5.44 -13.82 -2.81
C LEU A 222 -3.98 -14.22 -3.11
N ALA A 223 -3.27 -14.78 -2.12
CA ALA A 223 -1.91 -15.28 -2.30
C ALA A 223 -1.85 -16.43 -3.34
N ALA A 224 -2.86 -17.30 -3.39
CA ALA A 224 -2.96 -18.36 -4.40
C ALA A 224 -3.15 -17.77 -5.81
N GLU A 225 -4.06 -16.81 -5.96
CA GLU A 225 -4.29 -16.12 -7.23
C GLU A 225 -3.03 -15.36 -7.71
N MET A 226 -2.38 -14.61 -6.81
CA MET A 226 -1.10 -13.94 -7.11
C MET A 226 -0.04 -14.93 -7.58
N SER A 227 0.08 -16.09 -6.91
CA SER A 227 1.05 -17.14 -7.27
C SER A 227 0.79 -17.76 -8.64
N ALA A 228 -0.46 -17.70 -9.13
CA ALA A 228 -0.86 -18.18 -10.44
C ALA A 228 -0.60 -17.19 -11.59
N THR A 229 -0.06 -16.00 -11.29
CA THR A 229 0.27 -14.99 -12.30
C THR A 229 1.77 -14.84 -12.52
N ASP A 230 2.16 -14.24 -13.66
CA ASP A 230 3.54 -14.12 -14.09
C ASP A 230 4.19 -12.80 -13.70
N CYS A 231 3.39 -11.73 -13.59
CA CYS A 231 3.86 -10.37 -13.31
C CYS A 231 2.79 -9.55 -12.58
N GLY A 232 3.20 -8.70 -11.64
CA GLY A 232 2.34 -7.70 -11.00
C GLY A 232 2.48 -6.32 -11.67
N LEU A 233 1.37 -5.65 -11.94
CA LEU A 233 1.34 -4.30 -12.53
C LEU A 233 0.74 -3.30 -11.54
N PHE A 234 1.59 -2.37 -11.08
CA PHE A 234 1.24 -1.35 -10.08
C PHE A 234 1.70 0.04 -10.53
N PRO A 235 1.06 0.66 -11.53
CA PRO A 235 1.44 1.98 -12.04
C PRO A 235 0.81 3.10 -11.21
N ASN A 236 0.93 2.99 -9.89
CA ASN A 236 0.28 3.90 -8.96
C ASN A 236 0.85 5.32 -9.10
N ARG A 237 -0.02 6.32 -9.14
CA ARG A 237 0.40 7.73 -9.14
C ARG A 237 0.96 8.16 -7.80
N CYS A 238 0.34 7.68 -6.72
CA CYS A 238 0.80 7.99 -5.37
C CYS A 238 0.49 6.87 -4.38
N GLU A 239 1.44 6.64 -3.49
CA GLU A 239 1.31 5.82 -2.30
C GLU A 239 1.81 6.60 -1.08
N GLY A 240 0.94 6.80 -0.11
CA GLY A 240 1.32 7.37 1.19
C GLY A 240 2.05 6.35 2.07
N GLY A 241 1.66 5.07 1.98
CA GLY A 241 2.44 3.93 2.46
C GLY A 241 3.32 3.37 1.35
N THR A 242 3.69 2.11 1.48
CA THR A 242 4.59 1.41 0.55
C THR A 242 3.89 0.48 -0.44
N ASN A 243 2.58 0.59 -0.58
CA ASN A 243 1.74 -0.32 -1.37
C ASN A 243 1.79 -1.77 -0.89
N LEU A 244 1.01 -2.07 0.13
CA LEU A 244 1.00 -3.39 0.77
C LEU A 244 0.76 -4.53 -0.24
N VAL A 245 -0.15 -4.35 -1.22
CA VAL A 245 -0.44 -5.37 -2.26
C VAL A 245 0.78 -5.65 -3.13
N ALA A 246 1.56 -4.64 -3.49
CA ALA A 246 2.80 -4.82 -4.24
C ALA A 246 3.88 -5.52 -3.40
N MET A 247 3.96 -5.21 -2.09
CA MET A 247 4.89 -5.90 -1.16
C MET A 247 4.51 -7.38 -0.99
N GLU A 248 3.22 -7.67 -0.85
CA GLU A 248 2.68 -9.03 -0.78
C GLU A 248 3.01 -9.80 -2.06
N TYR A 249 2.82 -9.18 -3.22
CA TYR A 249 3.15 -9.76 -4.52
C TYR A 249 4.66 -10.02 -4.67
N ALA A 250 5.51 -9.07 -4.29
CA ALA A 250 6.97 -9.25 -4.29
C ALA A 250 7.42 -10.38 -3.37
N SER A 251 6.78 -10.54 -2.21
CA SER A 251 7.12 -11.59 -1.23
C SER A 251 6.90 -12.99 -1.76
N ILE A 252 5.99 -13.17 -2.73
CA ILE A 252 5.77 -14.44 -3.42
C ILE A 252 6.91 -14.75 -4.42
N GLY A 253 7.77 -13.77 -4.74
CA GLY A 253 8.89 -13.95 -5.67
C GLY A 253 8.53 -13.75 -7.14
N ARG A 254 7.51 -12.92 -7.42
CA ARG A 254 7.09 -12.59 -8.79
C ARG A 254 7.58 -11.21 -9.23
N PRO A 255 7.89 -11.02 -10.53
CA PRO A 255 8.28 -9.73 -11.08
C PRO A 255 7.20 -8.67 -10.90
N ILE A 256 7.63 -7.43 -10.66
CA ILE A 256 6.77 -6.25 -10.53
C ILE A 256 7.12 -5.22 -11.58
N VAL A 257 6.10 -4.71 -12.27
CA VAL A 257 6.12 -3.52 -13.11
C VAL A 257 5.51 -2.36 -12.33
N ALA A 258 6.32 -1.38 -11.93
CA ALA A 258 5.87 -0.20 -11.18
C ALA A 258 6.86 0.96 -11.34
N ASN A 259 6.44 2.20 -11.02
CA ASN A 259 7.37 3.30 -10.85
C ASN A 259 8.05 3.24 -9.46
N VAL A 260 9.08 4.08 -9.26
CA VAL A 260 9.86 4.16 -8.01
C VAL A 260 9.71 5.52 -7.31
N LEU A 261 8.54 6.15 -7.45
CA LEU A 261 8.21 7.43 -6.82
C LEU A 261 7.24 7.23 -5.65
N THR A 262 7.07 8.27 -4.85
CA THR A 262 6.23 8.28 -3.65
C THR A 262 6.59 7.11 -2.72
N GLY A 263 5.63 6.43 -2.11
CA GLY A 263 5.91 5.29 -1.23
C GLY A 263 6.55 4.08 -1.92
N HIS A 264 6.45 3.96 -3.26
CA HIS A 264 7.18 2.93 -4.00
C HIS A 264 8.70 3.10 -3.96
N ALA A 265 9.21 4.29 -3.62
CA ALA A 265 10.64 4.54 -3.46
C ALA A 265 11.26 3.65 -2.36
N ASP A 266 10.50 3.36 -1.30
CA ASP A 266 10.95 2.55 -0.17
C ASP A 266 10.96 1.04 -0.46
N ILE A 267 10.31 0.61 -1.56
CA ILE A 267 10.31 -0.79 -2.02
C ILE A 267 10.97 -0.95 -3.40
N ARG A 268 11.74 0.05 -3.83
CA ARG A 268 12.37 0.13 -5.18
C ARG A 268 13.19 -1.10 -5.57
N ASP A 269 13.78 -1.79 -4.59
CA ASP A 269 14.63 -2.96 -4.83
C ASP A 269 13.80 -4.21 -5.14
N ALA A 270 12.52 -4.23 -4.80
CA ALA A 270 11.58 -5.28 -5.20
C ALA A 270 10.97 -5.04 -6.59
N ILE A 271 11.08 -3.83 -7.14
CA ILE A 271 10.51 -3.48 -8.45
C ILE A 271 11.50 -3.90 -9.54
N THR A 272 11.17 -4.96 -10.27
CA THR A 272 12.03 -5.57 -11.29
C THR A 272 12.00 -4.79 -12.61
N HIS A 273 10.82 -4.31 -13.01
CA HIS A 273 10.64 -3.53 -14.23
C HIS A 273 10.19 -2.11 -13.85
N LYS A 274 11.17 -1.21 -13.71
CA LYS A 274 10.92 0.17 -13.27
C LYS A 274 10.36 1.00 -14.41
N ILE A 275 9.13 1.51 -14.22
CA ILE A 275 8.50 2.48 -15.12
C ILE A 275 9.17 3.84 -14.90
N PHE A 276 9.60 4.49 -15.98
CA PHE A 276 10.03 5.87 -15.90
C PHE A 276 8.82 6.77 -15.61
N ALA A 277 8.97 7.67 -14.63
CA ALA A 277 7.94 8.62 -14.24
C ALA A 277 8.57 9.94 -13.82
N THR A 278 7.89 11.03 -14.13
CA THR A 278 8.17 12.37 -13.60
C THR A 278 7.22 12.69 -12.44
N LYS A 279 7.40 13.83 -11.79
CA LYS A 279 6.52 14.29 -10.71
C LYS A 279 5.65 15.44 -11.19
N ASP A 280 4.37 15.43 -10.80
CA ASP A 280 3.50 16.61 -10.92
C ASP A 280 3.74 17.61 -9.76
N SER A 281 2.91 18.64 -9.70
CA SER A 281 2.98 19.70 -8.67
C SER A 281 2.69 19.19 -7.24
N MET A 282 2.01 18.04 -7.09
CA MET A 282 1.76 17.39 -5.80
C MET A 282 2.86 16.37 -5.43
N GLY A 283 3.82 16.16 -6.32
CA GLY A 283 4.85 15.14 -6.17
C GLY A 283 4.37 13.72 -6.53
N TRP A 284 3.22 13.58 -7.20
CA TRP A 284 2.71 12.31 -7.68
C TRP A 284 3.41 11.88 -8.97
N ALA A 285 3.44 10.58 -9.23
CA ALA A 285 4.04 10.03 -10.44
C ALA A 285 3.18 10.30 -11.68
N VAL A 286 3.80 10.89 -12.70
CA VAL A 286 3.25 11.03 -14.05
C VAL A 286 3.96 10.03 -14.96
N GLN A 287 3.20 9.11 -15.56
CA GLN A 287 3.67 7.99 -16.37
C GLN A 287 2.94 7.97 -17.69
N THR A 288 3.60 7.50 -18.75
CA THR A 288 2.96 7.31 -20.05
C THR A 288 2.52 5.86 -20.26
N ILE A 289 1.49 5.67 -21.06
CA ILE A 289 1.02 4.33 -21.47
C ILE A 289 2.11 3.58 -22.24
N GLU A 290 2.88 4.30 -23.08
CA GLU A 290 4.00 3.77 -23.85
C GLU A 290 5.06 3.14 -22.95
N GLU A 291 5.46 3.84 -21.89
CA GLU A 291 6.47 3.33 -20.96
C GLU A 291 5.96 2.11 -20.19
N ILE A 292 4.72 2.15 -19.70
CA ILE A 292 4.11 1.00 -19.01
C ILE A 292 4.01 -0.20 -19.95
N HIS A 293 3.54 0.01 -21.19
CA HIS A 293 3.45 -1.02 -22.21
C HIS A 293 4.81 -1.63 -22.52
N ALA A 294 5.86 -0.81 -22.70
CA ALA A 294 7.22 -1.30 -22.98
C ALA A 294 7.75 -2.20 -21.84
N LYS A 295 7.46 -1.85 -20.56
CA LYS A 295 7.84 -2.72 -19.43
C LYS A 295 7.05 -4.02 -19.38
N LEU A 296 5.78 -4.01 -19.77
CA LEU A 296 4.96 -5.23 -19.88
C LEU A 296 5.48 -6.14 -21.01
N VAL A 297 5.83 -5.59 -22.17
CA VAL A 297 6.46 -6.35 -23.27
C VAL A 297 7.77 -6.99 -22.81
N THR A 298 8.62 -6.23 -22.10
CA THR A 298 9.86 -6.76 -21.54
C THR A 298 9.57 -7.91 -20.55
N ALA A 299 8.60 -7.73 -19.64
CA ALA A 299 8.22 -8.78 -18.69
C ALA A 299 7.63 -10.02 -19.38
N ALA A 300 6.90 -9.83 -20.48
CA ALA A 300 6.35 -10.93 -21.29
C ALA A 300 7.45 -11.73 -22.03
N SER A 301 8.53 -11.06 -22.44
CA SER A 301 9.61 -11.67 -23.23
C SER A 301 10.61 -12.49 -22.40
N VAL A 302 10.60 -12.31 -21.06
CA VAL A 302 11.53 -13.01 -20.16
C VAL A 302 10.81 -14.19 -19.53
N GLU A 303 11.43 -15.38 -19.57
CA GLU A 303 10.92 -16.55 -18.84
C GLU A 303 10.88 -16.28 -17.33
N PRO A 304 9.87 -16.79 -16.62
CA PRO A 304 9.72 -16.57 -15.18
C PRO A 304 10.94 -17.10 -14.43
N THR A 305 11.80 -16.20 -13.99
CA THR A 305 12.97 -16.54 -13.15
C THR A 305 12.62 -16.29 -11.69
N PRO A 306 13.01 -17.20 -10.77
CA PRO A 306 12.77 -16.98 -9.34
C PRO A 306 13.51 -15.74 -8.84
N ILE A 307 12.81 -14.82 -8.19
CA ILE A 307 13.44 -13.71 -7.47
C ILE A 307 13.85 -14.22 -6.09
N LEU A 308 15.11 -14.64 -5.98
CA LEU A 308 15.66 -15.26 -4.76
C LEU A 308 15.93 -14.25 -3.64
N THR A 309 16.03 -12.96 -3.97
CA THR A 309 16.42 -11.87 -3.08
C THR A 309 15.27 -10.93 -2.76
N ALA A 310 14.03 -11.45 -2.70
CA ALA A 310 12.89 -10.61 -2.32
C ALA A 310 13.14 -9.96 -0.95
N PRO A 311 12.99 -8.63 -0.83
CA PRO A 311 13.19 -7.95 0.44
C PRO A 311 12.28 -8.55 1.52
N VAL A 312 12.81 -8.62 2.73
CA VAL A 312 12.05 -9.14 3.87
C VAL A 312 11.46 -7.96 4.63
N TRP A 313 10.15 -7.77 4.49
CA TRP A 313 9.41 -6.82 5.31
C TRP A 313 8.62 -7.58 6.38
N GLU A 314 8.89 -7.29 7.64
CA GLU A 314 8.23 -7.96 8.75
C GLU A 314 7.44 -6.98 9.60
N TRP A 315 6.21 -7.33 9.94
CA TRP A 315 5.40 -6.56 10.90
C TRP A 315 6.06 -6.47 12.27
N SER A 316 6.84 -7.48 12.66
CA SER A 316 7.65 -7.48 13.89
C SER A 316 8.69 -6.37 13.92
N THR A 317 9.29 -6.03 12.76
CA THR A 317 10.24 -4.90 12.64
C THR A 317 9.53 -3.56 12.84
N ALA A 318 8.36 -3.37 12.23
CA ALA A 318 7.57 -2.16 12.42
C ALA A 318 7.09 -2.01 13.89
N ALA A 319 6.60 -3.09 14.48
CA ALA A 319 6.17 -3.10 15.88
C ALA A 319 7.33 -2.81 16.85
N ARG A 320 8.50 -3.42 16.61
CA ARG A 320 9.71 -3.19 17.41
C ARG A 320 10.12 -1.72 17.38
N LYS A 321 10.11 -1.10 16.21
CA LYS A 321 10.41 0.33 16.06
C LYS A 321 9.50 1.21 16.92
N ILE A 322 8.20 0.91 16.97
CA ILE A 322 7.24 1.64 17.82
C ILE A 322 7.58 1.48 19.30
N VAL A 323 7.82 0.23 19.73
CA VAL A 323 8.11 -0.08 21.15
C VAL A 323 9.45 0.51 21.61
N GLU A 324 10.51 0.38 20.79
CA GLU A 324 11.83 0.95 21.08
C GLU A 324 11.81 2.48 21.13
N THR A 325 11.06 3.13 20.24
CA THR A 325 10.87 4.59 20.28
C THR A 325 10.18 5.00 21.58
N ALA A 326 9.12 4.30 21.98
CA ALA A 326 8.43 4.57 23.24
C ALA A 326 9.36 4.41 24.46
N GLN A 327 10.16 3.34 24.49
CA GLN A 327 11.12 3.09 25.56
C GLN A 327 12.22 4.15 25.61
N ALA A 328 12.73 4.59 24.47
CA ALA A 328 13.74 5.65 24.41
C ALA A 328 13.22 6.97 24.98
N ILE A 329 11.98 7.35 24.64
CA ILE A 329 11.33 8.56 25.17
C ILE A 329 11.10 8.41 26.68
N ASP A 330 10.67 7.25 27.14
CA ASP A 330 10.46 6.96 28.57
C ASP A 330 11.74 7.16 29.40
N LEU A 331 12.85 6.62 28.92
CA LEU A 331 14.17 6.76 29.56
C LEU A 331 14.66 8.21 29.59
N GLN A 332 14.43 8.99 28.54
CA GLN A 332 14.76 10.41 28.49
C GLN A 332 13.96 11.20 29.52
N THR A 333 12.64 10.98 29.58
CA THR A 333 11.77 11.65 30.54
C THR A 333 12.15 11.32 31.99
N TRP A 334 12.50 10.05 32.27
CA TRP A 334 12.95 9.63 33.59
C TRP A 334 14.23 10.34 34.04
N ARG A 335 15.22 10.49 33.14
CA ARG A 335 16.49 11.18 33.44
C ARG A 335 16.28 12.64 33.81
N TRP A 336 15.40 13.36 33.11
CA TRP A 336 15.11 14.77 33.38
C TRP A 336 14.40 15.01 34.72
N HIS A 337 13.70 14.02 35.26
CA HIS A 337 13.01 14.11 36.56
C HIS A 337 13.86 13.66 37.75
N ASN A 338 14.99 13.02 37.52
CA ASN A 338 15.85 12.43 38.55
C ASN A 338 17.31 12.97 38.56
N LEU A 339 17.58 14.00 37.74
CA LEU A 339 18.78 14.85 37.80
C LEU A 339 18.43 16.25 38.28
#